data_0d133214e7e0465da3c3b6b335e49175
#
_entry.id   0d133214e7e0465da3c3b6b335e49175
#
_cell.length_a   1.000
_cell.length_b   1.000
_cell.length_c   1.000
_cell.angle_alpha   90.00
_cell.angle_beta   90.00
_cell.angle_gamma   90.00
#
_symmetry.space_group_name_H-M   'P 1'
#
loop_
_entity.id
_entity.type
_entity.pdbx_description
1 polymer ?
#
loop_
_entity_poly.entity_id
_entity_poly.type
_entity_poly.pdbx_seq_one_letter_code
_entity_poly.pdbx_strand_id
1 'polypeptide(L)'
;MHGNLSHDLHLPLIDQNTSAVPLVIAVVLKYWGEDLTNFNYNKNSSKAPNIIDGIEIAEKSNFFPFFNKSTILDLKKRIDQGIPPIVIFPGLYDLPQHALIISGYDDTEKRILTYIPLPDTTGSIPESQFFSEWNQEDNISIIIIPNDMRNLLSQNEVTLSQSYRLCFEAERDFFNGNIDTAIKKVTESVNIDKNNAYAWSLLGSCYSETNNEECIHCFNKALKINPSYFLALRGLGNFYLKSKDYQNAEKYYSQAINLNPHRYGPIYKNRAFSRLQLNRNQEAKQDLILYLENTPNAKDREDITQTLNSLSN
;
A
#
# COMPACT_ATOMS: atom_id res chain seq x y z
N MET A 1 -33.04 -0.71 -25.77
CA MET A 1 -31.59 -0.92 -25.93
C MET A 1 -30.91 -0.01 -24.92
N HIS A 2 -30.58 -0.50 -23.73
CA HIS A 2 -29.83 0.25 -22.76
C HIS A 2 -28.33 0.04 -23.10
N GLY A 3 -27.71 1.07 -23.67
CA GLY A 3 -26.27 1.06 -23.88
C GLY A 3 -25.59 0.93 -22.52
N ASN A 4 -24.73 -0.07 -22.36
CA ASN A 4 -23.83 -0.18 -21.22
C ASN A 4 -22.95 1.08 -21.19
N LEU A 5 -23.15 1.92 -20.18
CA LEU A 5 -22.30 3.07 -19.88
C LEU A 5 -21.12 2.59 -19.00
N SER A 6 -20.44 1.54 -19.42
CA SER A 6 -19.18 1.13 -18.83
C SER A 6 -18.03 1.77 -19.61
N HIS A 7 -17.17 2.46 -18.91
CA HIS A 7 -15.92 3.02 -19.43
C HIS A 7 -14.81 2.03 -19.07
N ASP A 8 -14.30 1.29 -20.05
CA ASP A 8 -13.32 0.24 -19.82
C ASP A 8 -12.13 0.38 -20.78
N LEU A 9 -10.92 0.33 -20.21
CA LEU A 9 -9.67 0.34 -20.94
C LEU A 9 -9.22 -1.11 -21.23
N HIS A 10 -8.88 -1.39 -22.46
CA HIS A 10 -8.31 -2.69 -22.85
C HIS A 10 -6.84 -2.78 -22.43
N LEU A 11 -6.58 -3.36 -21.27
CA LEU A 11 -5.24 -3.56 -20.75
C LEU A 11 -4.56 -4.78 -21.40
N PRO A 12 -3.29 -4.68 -21.79
CA PRO A 12 -2.57 -5.79 -22.39
C PRO A 12 -2.17 -6.85 -21.36
N LEU A 13 -2.20 -8.12 -21.79
CA LEU A 13 -1.59 -9.21 -21.04
C LEU A 13 -0.06 -9.12 -21.07
N ILE A 14 0.59 -9.51 -20.00
CA ILE A 14 2.05 -9.57 -19.90
C ILE A 14 2.51 -10.97 -19.56
N ASP A 15 3.69 -11.36 -20.04
CA ASP A 15 4.32 -12.61 -19.61
C ASP A 15 4.89 -12.43 -18.20
N GLN A 16 4.31 -13.15 -17.25
CA GLN A 16 4.68 -13.10 -15.84
C GLN A 16 6.13 -13.57 -15.58
N ASN A 17 6.72 -14.33 -16.50
CA ASN A 17 8.07 -14.85 -16.36
C ASN A 17 9.16 -13.85 -16.77
N THR A 18 8.80 -12.75 -17.45
CA THR A 18 9.77 -11.80 -18.02
C THR A 18 9.93 -10.53 -17.20
N SER A 19 9.05 -10.23 -16.25
CA SER A 19 9.05 -8.91 -15.65
C SER A 19 9.87 -8.82 -14.37
N ALA A 20 10.92 -8.08 -14.48
CA ALA A 20 11.67 -7.50 -13.40
C ALA A 20 11.06 -6.16 -12.90
N VAL A 21 10.08 -5.63 -13.60
CA VAL A 21 9.30 -4.44 -13.29
C VAL A 21 8.09 -4.91 -12.47
N PRO A 22 7.64 -4.18 -11.42
CA PRO A 22 6.36 -4.46 -10.82
C PRO A 22 5.29 -4.61 -11.91
N LEU A 23 4.57 -5.73 -11.89
CA LEU A 23 3.71 -6.16 -13.00
C LEU A 23 2.69 -5.08 -13.41
N VAL A 24 2.16 -4.33 -12.44
CA VAL A 24 1.22 -3.22 -12.72
C VAL A 24 1.87 -2.13 -13.59
N ILE A 25 3.15 -1.82 -13.39
CA ILE A 25 3.88 -0.84 -14.19
C ILE A 25 4.15 -1.41 -15.58
N ALA A 26 4.56 -2.68 -15.66
CA ALA A 26 4.77 -3.36 -16.94
C ALA A 26 3.52 -3.33 -17.83
N VAL A 27 2.34 -3.60 -17.26
CA VAL A 27 1.06 -3.51 -17.97
C VAL A 27 0.84 -2.11 -18.53
N VAL A 28 1.04 -1.06 -17.72
CA VAL A 28 0.81 0.32 -18.14
C VAL A 28 1.81 0.75 -19.21
N LEU A 29 3.09 0.39 -19.10
CA LEU A 29 4.09 0.67 -20.14
C LEU A 29 3.72 -0.01 -21.46
N LYS A 30 3.34 -1.29 -21.40
CA LYS A 30 2.88 -2.04 -22.59
C LYS A 30 1.58 -1.47 -23.17
N TYR A 31 0.67 -0.98 -22.34
CA TYR A 31 -0.54 -0.28 -22.79
C TYR A 31 -0.20 0.92 -23.67
N TRP A 32 0.86 1.65 -23.35
CA TRP A 32 1.39 2.75 -24.14
C TRP A 32 2.28 2.33 -25.32
N GLY A 33 2.44 1.02 -25.57
CA GLY A 33 3.19 0.47 -26.70
C GLY A 33 4.69 0.24 -26.45
N GLU A 34 5.14 0.31 -25.17
CA GLU A 34 6.54 0.06 -24.84
C GLU A 34 6.90 -1.43 -24.98
N ASP A 35 8.03 -1.71 -25.60
CA ASP A 35 8.58 -3.07 -25.69
C ASP A 35 9.42 -3.38 -24.45
N LEU A 36 8.92 -4.27 -23.61
CA LEU A 36 9.57 -4.67 -22.35
C LEU A 36 10.68 -5.73 -22.53
N THR A 37 10.90 -6.25 -23.73
CA THR A 37 11.87 -7.33 -23.96
C THR A 37 13.33 -6.90 -23.72
N ASN A 38 13.63 -5.61 -23.83
CA ASN A 38 14.95 -5.04 -23.64
C ASN A 38 15.26 -4.59 -22.20
N PHE A 39 14.30 -4.74 -21.26
CA PHE A 39 14.50 -4.36 -19.87
C PHE A 39 15.25 -5.47 -19.12
N ASN A 40 16.59 -5.39 -19.15
CA ASN A 40 17.43 -6.25 -18.31
C ASN A 40 17.42 -5.73 -16.87
N TYR A 41 16.52 -6.26 -16.06
CA TYR A 41 16.61 -6.12 -14.62
C TYR A 41 17.62 -7.13 -14.07
N ASN A 42 18.42 -6.69 -13.11
CA ASN A 42 19.43 -7.53 -12.50
C ASN A 42 18.75 -8.68 -11.71
N LYS A 43 18.61 -9.87 -12.31
CA LYS A 43 18.02 -11.08 -11.71
C LYS A 43 18.68 -11.53 -10.39
N ASN A 44 19.81 -10.90 -10.03
CA ASN A 44 20.57 -11.23 -8.82
C ASN A 44 20.11 -10.47 -7.56
N SER A 45 19.08 -9.61 -7.64
CA SER A 45 18.45 -9.02 -6.46
C SER A 45 17.58 -10.07 -5.76
N SER A 46 17.96 -10.48 -4.57
CA SER A 46 17.19 -11.42 -3.73
C SER A 46 15.88 -10.81 -3.17
N LYS A 47 15.59 -9.58 -3.48
CA LYS A 47 14.38 -8.85 -3.02
C LYS A 47 13.44 -8.65 -4.21
N ALA A 48 12.15 -8.80 -3.94
CA ALA A 48 11.11 -8.44 -4.92
C ALA A 48 11.27 -6.98 -5.37
N PRO A 49 11.06 -6.67 -6.68
CA PRO A 49 11.20 -5.31 -7.19
C PRO A 49 10.20 -4.38 -6.48
N ASN A 50 10.69 -3.23 -6.01
CA ASN A 50 9.87 -2.19 -5.43
C ASN A 50 9.18 -1.38 -6.54
N ILE A 51 8.05 -0.76 -6.23
CA ILE A 51 7.32 0.09 -7.19
C ILE A 51 8.19 1.23 -7.73
N ILE A 52 9.08 1.78 -6.90
CA ILE A 52 10.01 2.85 -7.32
C ILE A 52 11.02 2.37 -8.37
N ASP A 53 11.43 1.10 -8.34
CA ASP A 53 12.34 0.56 -9.35
C ASP A 53 11.64 0.52 -10.73
N GLY A 54 10.36 0.17 -10.75
CA GLY A 54 9.55 0.24 -11.97
C GLY A 54 9.32 1.67 -12.46
N ILE A 55 9.14 2.61 -11.56
CA ILE A 55 9.02 4.04 -11.86
C ILE A 55 10.30 4.57 -12.53
N GLU A 56 11.49 4.22 -12.01
CA GLU A 56 12.76 4.60 -12.61
C GLU A 56 12.96 4.01 -14.03
N ILE A 57 12.41 2.82 -14.26
CA ILE A 57 12.39 2.22 -15.60
C ILE A 57 11.47 3.03 -16.53
N ALA A 58 10.25 3.36 -16.09
CA ALA A 58 9.32 4.16 -16.87
C ALA A 58 9.93 5.51 -17.28
N GLU A 59 10.64 6.18 -16.38
CA GLU A 59 11.33 7.45 -16.68
C GLU A 59 12.44 7.28 -17.73
N LYS A 60 13.21 6.20 -17.65
CA LYS A 60 14.24 5.89 -18.65
C LYS A 60 13.66 5.61 -20.03
N SER A 61 12.42 5.14 -20.09
CA SER A 61 11.63 4.91 -21.32
C SER A 61 10.85 6.14 -21.77
N ASN A 62 11.20 7.33 -21.30
CA ASN A 62 10.57 8.60 -21.68
C ASN A 62 9.09 8.73 -21.24
N PHE A 63 8.72 8.09 -20.13
CA PHE A 63 7.42 8.29 -19.48
C PHE A 63 7.56 9.24 -18.29
N PHE A 64 6.46 9.89 -17.96
CA PHE A 64 6.34 10.75 -16.79
C PHE A 64 5.44 10.07 -15.74
N PRO A 65 6.02 9.58 -14.63
CA PRO A 65 5.26 9.08 -13.51
C PRO A 65 4.75 10.24 -12.66
N PHE A 66 3.51 10.15 -12.24
CA PHE A 66 2.83 11.16 -11.46
C PHE A 66 2.12 10.50 -10.29
N PHE A 67 2.39 10.96 -9.08
CA PHE A 67 1.83 10.44 -7.83
C PHE A 67 0.85 11.45 -7.26
N ASN A 68 -0.29 10.99 -6.79
CA ASN A 68 -1.29 11.89 -6.26
C ASN A 68 -2.16 11.22 -5.19
N LYS A 69 -2.68 12.03 -4.27
CA LYS A 69 -3.87 11.68 -3.50
C LYS A 69 -5.09 12.02 -4.35
N SER A 70 -5.87 11.01 -4.70
CA SER A 70 -6.95 11.13 -5.69
C SER A 70 -8.31 10.87 -5.08
N THR A 71 -9.35 11.34 -5.76
CA THR A 71 -10.74 10.99 -5.50
C THR A 71 -11.25 9.97 -6.54
N ILE A 72 -12.40 9.36 -6.30
CA ILE A 72 -13.07 8.51 -7.31
C ILE A 72 -13.29 9.30 -8.62
N LEU A 73 -13.67 10.58 -8.51
CA LEU A 73 -13.87 11.42 -9.68
C LEU A 73 -12.58 11.65 -10.48
N ASP A 74 -11.46 11.81 -9.78
CA ASP A 74 -10.15 11.93 -10.45
C ASP A 74 -9.80 10.64 -11.20
N LEU A 75 -10.04 9.47 -10.61
CA LEU A 75 -9.81 8.19 -11.28
C LEU A 75 -10.67 8.07 -12.54
N LYS A 76 -11.99 8.35 -12.46
CA LYS A 76 -12.90 8.35 -13.62
C LYS A 76 -12.42 9.31 -14.71
N LYS A 77 -12.04 10.52 -14.35
CA LYS A 77 -11.49 11.50 -15.30
C LYS A 77 -10.24 10.96 -16.01
N ARG A 78 -9.36 10.24 -15.33
CA ARG A 78 -8.17 9.64 -15.97
C ARG A 78 -8.57 8.52 -16.95
N ILE A 79 -9.53 7.68 -16.57
CA ILE A 79 -10.08 6.64 -17.45
C ILE A 79 -10.69 7.27 -18.72
N ASP A 80 -11.48 8.34 -18.59
CA ASP A 80 -12.05 9.06 -19.73
C ASP A 80 -11.00 9.68 -20.66
N GLN A 81 -9.81 9.98 -20.12
CA GLN A 81 -8.65 10.43 -20.88
C GLN A 81 -7.83 9.27 -21.49
N GLY A 82 -8.24 8.03 -21.32
CA GLY A 82 -7.49 6.85 -21.78
C GLY A 82 -6.26 6.54 -20.93
N ILE A 83 -6.21 7.01 -19.69
CA ILE A 83 -5.06 6.87 -18.79
C ILE A 83 -5.41 5.85 -17.68
N PRO A 84 -4.78 4.67 -17.64
CA PRO A 84 -5.01 3.67 -16.59
C PRO A 84 -4.31 4.05 -15.28
N PRO A 85 -5.05 4.41 -14.20
CA PRO A 85 -4.42 4.68 -12.90
C PRO A 85 -4.00 3.38 -12.21
N ILE A 86 -2.83 3.41 -11.57
CA ILE A 86 -2.42 2.42 -10.59
C ILE A 86 -2.81 2.96 -9.22
N VAL A 87 -3.41 2.15 -8.36
CA VAL A 87 -3.74 2.53 -6.97
C VAL A 87 -3.04 1.60 -5.99
N ILE A 88 -2.63 2.17 -4.85
CA ILE A 88 -2.16 1.38 -3.72
C ILE A 88 -3.38 0.99 -2.90
N PHE A 89 -3.52 -0.31 -2.64
CA PHE A 89 -4.70 -0.89 -2.03
C PHE A 89 -4.32 -1.76 -0.82
N PRO A 90 -5.25 -1.97 0.15
CA PRO A 90 -4.99 -2.85 1.28
C PRO A 90 -4.53 -4.23 0.85
N GLY A 91 -3.49 -4.72 1.52
CA GLY A 91 -2.97 -6.06 1.26
C GLY A 91 -3.88 -7.17 1.76
N LEU A 92 -3.52 -8.39 1.44
CA LEU A 92 -4.19 -9.62 1.86
C LEU A 92 -3.17 -10.54 2.52
N TYR A 93 -3.63 -11.35 3.47
CA TYR A 93 -2.83 -12.36 4.18
C TYR A 93 -1.62 -11.75 4.92
N ASP A 94 -0.42 -11.99 4.45
CA ASP A 94 0.86 -11.51 5.00
C ASP A 94 1.41 -10.27 4.29
N LEU A 95 0.78 -9.83 3.20
CA LEU A 95 1.13 -8.61 2.49
C LEU A 95 0.39 -7.41 3.09
N PRO A 96 1.09 -6.36 3.52
CA PRO A 96 0.43 -5.18 4.10
C PRO A 96 -0.28 -4.32 3.05
N GLN A 97 0.19 -4.32 1.82
CA GLN A 97 -0.33 -3.53 0.70
C GLN A 97 -0.11 -4.27 -0.63
N HIS A 98 -0.90 -3.94 -1.64
CA HIS A 98 -0.66 -4.33 -3.02
C HIS A 98 -1.05 -3.20 -3.98
N ALA A 99 -0.60 -3.29 -5.23
CA ALA A 99 -0.99 -2.37 -6.28
C ALA A 99 -1.92 -3.05 -7.27
N LEU A 100 -2.94 -2.34 -7.72
CA LEU A 100 -3.84 -2.77 -8.78
C LEU A 100 -4.07 -1.63 -9.79
N ILE A 101 -4.52 -1.97 -10.98
CA ILE A 101 -4.82 -1.01 -12.03
C ILE A 101 -6.33 -0.80 -12.08
N ILE A 102 -6.76 0.45 -12.20
CA ILE A 102 -8.15 0.78 -12.52
C ILE A 102 -8.29 0.67 -14.03
N SER A 103 -9.05 -0.33 -14.49
CA SER A 103 -9.30 -0.54 -15.91
C SER A 103 -10.53 0.23 -16.41
N GLY A 104 -11.45 0.61 -15.50
CA GLY A 104 -12.65 1.30 -15.89
C GLY A 104 -13.59 1.59 -14.74
N TYR A 105 -14.82 1.99 -15.08
CA TYR A 105 -15.91 2.18 -14.13
C TYR A 105 -17.28 1.99 -14.80
N ASP A 106 -18.29 1.72 -13.99
CA ASP A 106 -19.70 1.65 -14.39
C ASP A 106 -20.52 2.58 -13.49
N ASP A 107 -21.02 3.68 -14.05
CA ASP A 107 -21.82 4.65 -13.31
C ASP A 107 -23.25 4.17 -13.03
N THR A 108 -23.76 3.23 -13.81
CA THR A 108 -25.10 2.66 -13.62
C THR A 108 -25.10 1.74 -12.39
N GLU A 109 -24.13 0.86 -12.33
CA GLU A 109 -23.96 -0.11 -11.23
C GLU A 109 -23.15 0.46 -10.05
N LYS A 110 -22.61 1.68 -10.16
CA LYS A 110 -21.73 2.32 -9.18
C LYS A 110 -20.55 1.44 -8.80
N ARG A 111 -19.76 1.02 -9.79
CA ARG A 111 -18.66 0.08 -9.62
C ARG A 111 -17.38 0.63 -10.24
N ILE A 112 -16.25 0.27 -9.62
CA ILE A 112 -14.90 0.48 -10.14
C ILE A 112 -14.42 -0.86 -10.69
N LEU A 113 -13.93 -0.84 -11.94
CA LEU A 113 -13.37 -2.01 -12.62
C LEU A 113 -11.86 -2.04 -12.35
N THR A 114 -11.35 -3.18 -11.93
CA THR A 114 -9.95 -3.35 -11.50
C THR A 114 -9.27 -4.47 -12.26
N TYR A 115 -7.96 -4.38 -12.38
CA TYR A 115 -7.13 -5.41 -12.96
C TYR A 115 -5.89 -5.67 -12.09
N ILE A 116 -5.64 -6.95 -11.80
CA ILE A 116 -4.47 -7.45 -11.09
C ILE A 116 -3.70 -8.37 -12.04
N PRO A 117 -2.45 -8.02 -12.44
CA PRO A 117 -1.70 -8.78 -13.44
C PRO A 117 -1.27 -10.19 -12.99
N LEU A 118 -1.25 -10.45 -11.69
CA LEU A 118 -0.97 -11.76 -11.12
C LEU A 118 -1.95 -12.01 -9.98
N PRO A 119 -2.90 -12.94 -10.13
CA PRO A 119 -2.99 -14.04 -11.12
C PRO A 119 -3.74 -13.73 -12.43
N ASP A 120 -3.62 -12.55 -13.01
CA ASP A 120 -4.32 -12.12 -14.23
C ASP A 120 -5.85 -12.13 -14.04
N THR A 121 -6.29 -11.26 -13.14
CA THR A 121 -7.69 -11.24 -12.69
C THR A 121 -8.28 -9.85 -12.88
N THR A 122 -9.43 -9.79 -13.53
CA THR A 122 -10.30 -8.61 -13.53
C THR A 122 -11.25 -8.66 -12.36
N GLY A 123 -11.53 -7.51 -11.77
CA GLY A 123 -12.46 -7.36 -10.67
C GLY A 123 -13.43 -6.22 -10.87
N SER A 124 -14.49 -6.22 -10.08
CA SER A 124 -15.48 -5.15 -10.05
C SER A 124 -15.93 -4.92 -8.62
N ILE A 125 -15.60 -3.75 -8.07
CA ILE A 125 -15.80 -3.40 -6.66
C ILE A 125 -16.83 -2.26 -6.57
N PRO A 126 -17.86 -2.33 -5.70
CA PRO A 126 -18.76 -1.20 -5.46
C PRO A 126 -17.97 0.06 -5.04
N GLU A 127 -18.29 1.23 -5.58
CA GLU A 127 -17.55 2.48 -5.33
C GLU A 127 -17.38 2.80 -3.85
N SER A 128 -18.43 2.57 -3.05
CA SER A 128 -18.40 2.84 -1.61
C SER A 128 -17.40 1.92 -0.88
N GLN A 129 -17.37 0.63 -1.24
CA GLN A 129 -16.41 -0.33 -0.69
C GLN A 129 -14.99 0.01 -1.15
N PHE A 130 -14.81 0.24 -2.46
CA PHE A 130 -13.53 0.63 -3.02
C PHE A 130 -12.95 1.86 -2.31
N PHE A 131 -13.76 2.92 -2.14
CA PHE A 131 -13.32 4.14 -1.45
C PHE A 131 -12.95 3.85 0.02
N SER A 132 -13.76 3.07 0.73
CA SER A 132 -13.52 2.73 2.13
C SER A 132 -12.19 1.98 2.32
N GLU A 133 -11.89 1.03 1.42
CA GLU A 133 -10.65 0.27 1.46
C GLU A 133 -9.46 1.10 1.00
N TRP A 134 -9.59 1.80 -0.12
CA TRP A 134 -8.53 2.65 -0.68
C TRP A 134 -8.14 3.80 0.27
N ASN A 135 -9.10 4.35 1.02
CA ASN A 135 -8.84 5.39 2.01
C ASN A 135 -7.89 4.94 3.14
N GLN A 136 -7.79 3.63 3.40
CA GLN A 136 -6.82 3.07 4.35
C GLN A 136 -5.37 3.19 3.85
N GLU A 137 -5.18 3.50 2.57
CA GLU A 137 -3.91 3.77 1.89
C GLU A 137 -3.74 5.24 1.50
N ASP A 138 -4.47 6.14 2.16
CA ASP A 138 -4.47 7.59 1.89
C ASP A 138 -4.88 7.97 0.45
N ASN A 139 -5.65 7.12 -0.22
CA ASN A 139 -6.12 7.32 -1.59
C ASN A 139 -5.00 7.59 -2.61
N ILE A 140 -3.85 6.93 -2.44
CA ILE A 140 -2.69 7.11 -3.32
C ILE A 140 -2.97 6.48 -4.69
N SER A 141 -2.77 7.26 -5.73
CA SER A 141 -2.74 6.81 -7.12
C SER A 141 -1.41 7.15 -7.81
N ILE A 142 -1.03 6.33 -8.76
CA ILE A 142 0.14 6.52 -9.61
C ILE A 142 -0.34 6.49 -11.06
N ILE A 143 0.03 7.51 -11.81
CA ILE A 143 -0.27 7.62 -13.24
C ILE A 143 1.05 7.64 -13.98
N ILE A 144 1.16 6.86 -15.04
CA ILE A 144 2.33 6.84 -15.92
C ILE A 144 1.84 7.20 -17.32
N ILE A 145 2.33 8.33 -17.83
CA ILE A 145 1.95 8.87 -19.13
C ILE A 145 3.19 9.13 -19.99
N PRO A 146 3.10 9.08 -21.33
CA PRO A 146 4.12 9.60 -22.19
C PRO A 146 4.45 11.06 -21.88
N ASN A 147 5.73 11.46 -22.03
CA ASN A 147 6.17 12.80 -21.65
C ASN A 147 5.49 13.93 -22.43
N ASP A 148 5.03 13.68 -23.66
CA ASP A 148 4.30 14.64 -24.49
C ASP A 148 2.87 14.91 -23.96
N MET A 149 2.34 14.04 -23.09
CA MET A 149 1.04 14.22 -22.40
C MET A 149 1.16 14.97 -21.08
N ARG A 150 2.36 15.40 -20.66
CA ARG A 150 2.59 16.05 -19.36
C ARG A 150 1.80 17.36 -19.18
N ASN A 151 1.41 18.01 -20.26
CA ASN A 151 0.55 19.21 -20.27
C ASN A 151 -0.87 18.96 -19.73
N LEU A 152 -1.31 17.71 -19.58
CA LEU A 152 -2.57 17.36 -18.93
C LEU A 152 -2.54 17.58 -17.41
N LEU A 153 -1.35 17.79 -16.81
CA LEU A 153 -1.13 17.98 -15.39
C LEU A 153 -0.92 19.47 -15.08
N SER A 154 -1.52 19.94 -14.00
CA SER A 154 -1.26 21.29 -13.48
C SER A 154 0.08 21.36 -12.74
N GLN A 155 0.66 22.56 -12.65
CA GLN A 155 1.92 22.78 -11.92
C GLN A 155 1.81 22.37 -10.43
N ASN A 156 0.66 22.63 -9.81
CA ASN A 156 0.42 22.27 -8.41
C ASN A 156 0.40 20.74 -8.22
N GLU A 157 -0.27 20.02 -9.11
CA GLU A 157 -0.28 18.55 -9.08
C GLU A 157 1.15 18.00 -9.19
N VAL A 158 1.97 18.52 -10.11
CA VAL A 158 3.37 18.11 -10.29
C VAL A 158 4.20 18.37 -9.03
N THR A 159 3.98 19.49 -8.33
CA THR A 159 4.69 19.80 -7.09
C THR A 159 4.30 18.82 -5.97
N LEU A 160 3.02 18.54 -5.77
CA LEU A 160 2.56 17.59 -4.76
C LEU A 160 3.03 16.15 -5.08
N SER A 161 3.11 15.78 -6.35
CA SER A 161 3.64 14.51 -6.81
C SER A 161 5.05 14.22 -6.30
N GLN A 162 5.89 15.26 -6.20
CA GLN A 162 7.25 15.14 -5.66
C GLN A 162 7.25 14.66 -4.19
N SER A 163 6.28 15.10 -3.38
CA SER A 163 6.15 14.63 -1.99
C SER A 163 5.94 13.12 -1.93
N TYR A 164 5.00 12.58 -2.71
CA TYR A 164 4.75 11.14 -2.73
C TYR A 164 5.92 10.33 -3.31
N ARG A 165 6.57 10.85 -4.37
CA ARG A 165 7.76 10.23 -4.94
C ARG A 165 8.86 10.05 -3.88
N LEU A 166 9.15 11.10 -3.13
CA LEU A 166 10.14 11.06 -2.04
C LEU A 166 9.80 10.00 -0.99
N CYS A 167 8.50 9.76 -0.72
CA CYS A 167 8.08 8.68 0.18
C CYS A 167 8.45 7.30 -0.37
N PHE A 168 8.15 6.99 -1.64
CA PHE A 168 8.49 5.71 -2.24
C PHE A 168 10.01 5.47 -2.31
N GLU A 169 10.78 6.52 -2.60
CA GLU A 169 12.24 6.45 -2.56
C GLU A 169 12.76 6.22 -1.13
N ALA A 170 12.18 6.90 -0.15
CA ALA A 170 12.53 6.75 1.26
C ALA A 170 12.15 5.37 1.79
N GLU A 171 11.02 4.82 1.36
CA GLU A 171 10.61 3.46 1.73
C GLU A 171 11.61 2.43 1.22
N ARG A 172 12.12 2.57 -0.01
CA ARG A 172 13.20 1.74 -0.53
C ARG A 172 14.47 1.86 0.32
N ASP A 173 14.86 3.09 0.68
CA ASP A 173 16.02 3.32 1.55
C ASP A 173 15.83 2.69 2.92
N PHE A 174 14.64 2.83 3.51
CA PHE A 174 14.26 2.21 4.78
C PHE A 174 14.41 0.68 4.75
N PHE A 175 13.87 0.01 3.74
CA PHE A 175 13.99 -1.44 3.59
C PHE A 175 15.42 -1.91 3.29
N ASN A 176 16.26 -1.03 2.76
CA ASN A 176 17.68 -1.29 2.57
C ASN A 176 18.54 -0.99 3.82
N GLY A 177 17.93 -0.51 4.91
CA GLY A 177 18.61 -0.18 6.16
C GLY A 177 19.25 1.22 6.16
N ASN A 178 19.04 2.03 5.13
CA ASN A 178 19.57 3.40 5.00
C ASN A 178 18.66 4.41 5.72
N ILE A 179 18.47 4.24 7.03
CA ILE A 179 17.45 4.97 7.82
C ILE A 179 17.67 6.48 7.78
N ASP A 180 18.91 6.97 7.91
CA ASP A 180 19.20 8.41 7.87
C ASP A 180 18.84 9.05 6.52
N THR A 181 19.07 8.33 5.42
CA THR A 181 18.70 8.78 4.08
C THR A 181 17.18 8.80 3.91
N ALA A 182 16.50 7.77 4.42
CA ALA A 182 15.04 7.72 4.44
C ALA A 182 14.46 8.92 5.21
N ILE A 183 14.97 9.21 6.42
CA ILE A 183 14.54 10.36 7.24
C ILE A 183 14.68 11.68 6.47
N LYS A 184 15.80 11.91 5.79
CA LYS A 184 16.02 13.14 4.99
C LYS A 184 14.94 13.30 3.92
N LYS A 185 14.72 12.26 3.12
CA LYS A 185 13.74 12.30 2.02
C LYS A 185 12.31 12.49 2.54
N VAL A 186 11.94 11.77 3.59
CA VAL A 186 10.59 11.90 4.17
C VAL A 186 10.39 13.28 4.82
N THR A 187 11.41 13.84 5.45
CA THR A 187 11.34 15.20 6.00
C THR A 187 11.13 16.22 4.89
N GLU A 188 11.82 16.07 3.75
CA GLU A 188 11.60 16.90 2.57
C GLU A 188 10.16 16.72 2.04
N SER A 189 9.67 15.48 1.95
CA SER A 189 8.29 15.17 1.56
C SER A 189 7.27 15.91 2.42
N VAL A 190 7.41 15.84 3.76
CA VAL A 190 6.53 16.55 4.71
C VAL A 190 6.61 18.08 4.55
N ASN A 191 7.76 18.64 4.19
CA ASN A 191 7.91 20.07 3.94
C ASN A 191 7.20 20.52 2.66
N ILE A 192 7.17 19.66 1.61
CA ILE A 192 6.44 19.90 0.37
C ILE A 192 4.93 19.81 0.61
N ASP A 193 4.48 18.73 1.29
CA ASP A 193 3.06 18.52 1.59
C ASP A 193 2.86 18.08 3.04
N LYS A 194 2.44 19.02 3.89
CA LYS A 194 2.13 18.77 5.30
C LYS A 194 0.89 17.91 5.52
N ASN A 195 0.06 17.72 4.47
CA ASN A 195 -1.15 16.92 4.49
C ASN A 195 -0.94 15.51 3.89
N ASN A 196 0.31 15.11 3.64
CA ASN A 196 0.65 13.77 3.21
C ASN A 196 0.71 12.81 4.41
N ALA A 197 -0.36 12.03 4.65
CA ALA A 197 -0.42 11.06 5.75
C ALA A 197 0.61 9.93 5.60
N TYR A 198 0.88 9.51 4.36
CA TYR A 198 1.91 8.51 4.07
C TYR A 198 3.30 9.00 4.52
N ALA A 199 3.68 10.25 4.18
CA ALA A 199 4.94 10.83 4.61
C ALA A 199 5.09 10.86 6.15
N TRP A 200 4.06 11.34 6.86
CA TRP A 200 4.08 11.35 8.32
C TRP A 200 4.19 9.96 8.92
N SER A 201 3.48 8.97 8.37
CA SER A 201 3.55 7.59 8.84
C SER A 201 4.92 6.94 8.58
N LEU A 202 5.51 7.18 7.41
CA LEU A 202 6.84 6.66 7.07
C LEU A 202 7.92 7.30 7.94
N LEU A 203 7.83 8.62 8.22
CA LEU A 203 8.73 9.29 9.17
C LEU A 203 8.62 8.69 10.57
N GLY A 204 7.39 8.40 11.02
CA GLY A 204 7.15 7.69 12.27
C GLY A 204 7.79 6.30 12.27
N SER A 205 7.72 5.56 11.17
CA SER A 205 8.37 4.25 11.05
C SER A 205 9.89 4.36 11.14
N CYS A 206 10.49 5.34 10.46
CA CYS A 206 11.93 5.59 10.54
C CYS A 206 12.38 5.93 11.98
N TYR A 207 11.66 6.79 12.69
CA TYR A 207 11.97 7.12 14.07
C TYR A 207 11.76 5.94 15.03
N SER A 208 10.75 5.09 14.79
CA SER A 208 10.52 3.87 15.58
C SER A 208 11.68 2.88 15.48
N GLU A 209 12.34 2.77 14.32
CA GLU A 209 13.54 1.93 14.17
C GLU A 209 14.71 2.40 15.05
N THR A 210 14.86 3.70 15.21
CA THR A 210 15.91 4.30 16.06
C THR A 210 15.46 4.46 17.52
N ASN A 211 14.33 3.90 17.93
CA ASN A 211 13.69 4.05 19.25
C ASN A 211 13.45 5.51 19.65
N ASN A 212 13.22 6.39 18.71
CA ASN A 212 12.93 7.80 18.95
C ASN A 212 11.41 8.00 19.15
N GLU A 213 11.01 8.54 20.31
CA GLU A 213 9.62 8.76 20.69
C GLU A 213 8.89 9.78 19.80
N GLU A 214 9.62 10.57 19.01
CA GLU A 214 9.02 11.43 17.96
C GLU A 214 8.17 10.65 16.96
N CYS A 215 8.37 9.33 16.86
CA CYS A 215 7.52 8.46 16.05
C CYS A 215 6.04 8.56 16.44
N ILE A 216 5.71 8.71 17.72
CA ILE A 216 4.34 8.86 18.23
C ILE A 216 3.71 10.14 17.66
N HIS A 217 4.46 11.24 17.68
CA HIS A 217 4.00 12.51 17.11
C HIS A 217 3.71 12.37 15.61
N CYS A 218 4.63 11.72 14.87
CA CYS A 218 4.50 11.51 13.43
C CYS A 218 3.28 10.64 13.08
N PHE A 219 3.10 9.50 13.75
CA PHE A 219 1.92 8.64 13.53
C PHE A 219 0.62 9.36 13.88
N ASN A 220 0.58 10.13 14.98
CA ASN A 220 -0.60 10.91 15.33
C ASN A 220 -0.89 12.02 14.31
N LYS A 221 0.11 12.63 13.69
CA LYS A 221 -0.08 13.55 12.56
C LYS A 221 -0.70 12.85 11.36
N ALA A 222 -0.20 11.65 11.00
CA ALA A 222 -0.80 10.85 9.93
C ALA A 222 -2.28 10.55 10.22
N LEU A 223 -2.63 10.13 11.45
CA LEU A 223 -4.01 9.83 11.86
C LEU A 223 -4.90 11.08 11.96
N LYS A 224 -4.33 12.25 12.23
CA LYS A 224 -5.08 13.51 12.18
C LYS A 224 -5.48 13.87 10.74
N ILE A 225 -4.63 13.56 9.76
CA ILE A 225 -4.87 13.80 8.33
C ILE A 225 -5.83 12.75 7.79
N ASN A 226 -5.57 11.47 8.10
CA ASN A 226 -6.39 10.34 7.70
C ASN A 226 -6.63 9.38 8.89
N PRO A 227 -7.77 9.49 9.58
CA PRO A 227 -8.07 8.63 10.74
C PRO A 227 -8.14 7.12 10.43
N SER A 228 -8.34 6.76 9.16
CA SER A 228 -8.40 5.37 8.69
C SER A 228 -7.05 4.86 8.16
N TYR A 229 -5.96 5.62 8.34
CA TYR A 229 -4.67 5.22 7.80
C TYR A 229 -4.07 4.04 8.58
N PHE A 230 -4.22 2.85 8.02
CA PHE A 230 -3.87 1.58 8.67
C PHE A 230 -2.40 1.51 9.11
N LEU A 231 -1.47 1.96 8.26
CA LEU A 231 -0.04 1.85 8.57
C LEU A 231 0.36 2.66 9.79
N ALA A 232 -0.27 3.81 10.04
CA ALA A 232 -0.01 4.61 11.24
C ALA A 232 -0.55 3.93 12.50
N LEU A 233 -1.73 3.34 12.46
CA LEU A 233 -2.28 2.55 13.58
C LEU A 233 -1.39 1.35 13.90
N ARG A 234 -0.99 0.58 12.87
CA ARG A 234 -0.06 -0.53 13.02
C ARG A 234 1.29 -0.08 13.56
N GLY A 235 1.80 1.05 13.07
CA GLY A 235 3.07 1.65 13.51
C GLY A 235 3.07 1.99 15.00
N LEU A 236 2.00 2.64 15.49
CA LEU A 236 1.80 2.89 16.93
C LEU A 236 1.73 1.59 17.73
N GLY A 237 0.96 0.61 17.25
CA GLY A 237 0.89 -0.71 17.89
C GLY A 237 2.26 -1.36 18.01
N ASN A 238 3.05 -1.36 16.94
CA ASN A 238 4.40 -1.92 16.94
C ASN A 238 5.36 -1.17 17.89
N PHE A 239 5.32 0.15 17.91
CA PHE A 239 6.13 0.96 18.81
C PHE A 239 5.82 0.66 20.27
N TYR A 240 4.54 0.66 20.66
CA TYR A 240 4.12 0.36 22.03
C TYR A 240 4.42 -1.09 22.42
N LEU A 241 4.29 -2.04 21.49
CA LEU A 241 4.70 -3.42 21.71
C LEU A 241 6.21 -3.54 22.04
N LYS A 242 7.04 -2.86 21.23
CA LYS A 242 8.50 -2.81 21.44
C LYS A 242 8.87 -2.14 22.76
N SER A 243 8.15 -1.11 23.16
CA SER A 243 8.30 -0.40 24.44
C SER A 243 7.68 -1.14 25.63
N LYS A 244 7.07 -2.33 25.41
CA LYS A 244 6.38 -3.14 26.43
C LYS A 244 5.15 -2.45 27.07
N ASP A 245 4.61 -1.43 26.41
CA ASP A 245 3.31 -0.86 26.76
C ASP A 245 2.20 -1.66 26.06
N TYR A 246 1.93 -2.84 26.63
CA TYR A 246 1.03 -3.81 26.03
C TYR A 246 -0.42 -3.31 25.95
N GLN A 247 -0.83 -2.40 26.84
CA GLN A 247 -2.16 -1.83 26.83
C GLN A 247 -2.39 -0.90 25.64
N ASN A 248 -1.45 0.00 25.36
CA ASN A 248 -1.52 0.85 24.17
C ASN A 248 -1.28 0.04 22.88
N ALA A 249 -0.39 -0.95 22.88
CA ALA A 249 -0.20 -1.85 21.74
C ALA A 249 -1.51 -2.55 21.36
N GLU A 250 -2.20 -3.17 22.32
CA GLU A 250 -3.49 -3.84 22.12
C GLU A 250 -4.55 -2.87 21.58
N LYS A 251 -4.64 -1.65 22.15
CA LYS A 251 -5.56 -0.61 21.72
C LYS A 251 -5.37 -0.27 20.22
N TYR A 252 -4.16 0.02 19.79
CA TYR A 252 -3.90 0.45 18.41
C TYR A 252 -4.02 -0.69 17.40
N TYR A 253 -3.60 -1.92 17.76
CA TYR A 253 -3.88 -3.09 16.93
C TYR A 253 -5.37 -3.36 16.78
N SER A 254 -6.16 -3.18 17.85
CA SER A 254 -7.61 -3.33 17.78
C SER A 254 -8.26 -2.30 16.87
N GLN A 255 -7.80 -1.05 16.90
CA GLN A 255 -8.26 -0.02 15.98
C GLN A 255 -7.92 -0.38 14.52
N ALA A 256 -6.71 -0.85 14.25
CA ALA A 256 -6.30 -1.25 12.90
C ALA A 256 -7.10 -2.46 12.38
N ILE A 257 -7.35 -3.46 13.23
CA ILE A 257 -8.17 -4.63 12.90
C ILE A 257 -9.62 -4.24 12.59
N ASN A 258 -10.18 -3.30 13.36
CA ASN A 258 -11.56 -2.85 13.17
C ASN A 258 -11.77 -2.11 11.82
N LEU A 259 -10.73 -1.54 11.25
CA LEU A 259 -10.81 -0.95 9.90
C LEU A 259 -11.02 -2.03 8.83
N ASN A 260 -10.27 -3.11 8.92
CA ASN A 260 -10.35 -4.23 7.99
C ASN A 260 -9.80 -5.51 8.63
N PRO A 261 -10.67 -6.41 9.12
CA PRO A 261 -10.27 -7.63 9.83
C PRO A 261 -9.47 -8.63 8.98
N HIS A 262 -9.59 -8.56 7.66
CA HIS A 262 -8.94 -9.55 6.76
C HIS A 262 -7.65 -9.03 6.11
N ARG A 263 -7.27 -7.78 6.40
CA ARG A 263 -6.20 -7.10 5.68
C ARG A 263 -4.80 -7.69 5.91
N TYR A 264 -4.45 -8.00 7.17
CA TYR A 264 -3.07 -8.34 7.53
C TYR A 264 -3.02 -9.28 8.73
N GLY A 265 -2.91 -10.58 8.46
CA GLY A 265 -2.91 -11.63 9.48
C GLY A 265 -1.91 -11.40 10.63
N PRO A 266 -0.62 -11.02 10.40
CA PRO A 266 0.36 -10.84 11.46
C PRO A 266 -0.02 -9.86 12.58
N ILE A 267 -0.97 -8.94 12.35
CA ILE A 267 -1.44 -8.01 13.38
C ILE A 267 -2.15 -8.73 14.53
N TYR A 268 -2.84 -9.83 14.22
CA TYR A 268 -3.51 -10.65 15.24
C TYR A 268 -2.50 -11.32 16.18
N LYS A 269 -1.39 -11.83 15.64
CA LYS A 269 -0.30 -12.39 16.46
C LYS A 269 0.30 -11.35 17.41
N ASN A 270 0.55 -10.14 16.93
CA ASN A 270 1.09 -9.06 17.75
C ASN A 270 0.10 -8.63 18.85
N ARG A 271 -1.20 -8.58 18.54
CA ARG A 271 -2.23 -8.28 19.54
C ARG A 271 -2.37 -9.42 20.54
N ALA A 272 -2.33 -10.68 20.09
CA ALA A 272 -2.33 -11.85 20.97
C ALA A 272 -1.17 -11.80 21.97
N PHE A 273 0.04 -11.50 21.50
CA PHE A 273 1.20 -11.35 22.40
C PHE A 273 0.96 -10.26 23.46
N SER A 274 0.43 -9.10 23.05
CA SER A 274 0.09 -8.02 23.98
C SER A 274 -0.94 -8.48 25.02
N ARG A 275 -1.98 -9.22 24.60
CA ARG A 275 -3.03 -9.78 25.47
C ARG A 275 -2.48 -10.83 26.45
N LEU A 276 -1.56 -11.69 26.01
CA LEU A 276 -0.88 -12.64 26.90
C LEU A 276 -0.11 -11.92 28.04
N GLN A 277 0.60 -10.84 27.71
CA GLN A 277 1.30 -10.05 28.71
C GLN A 277 0.34 -9.32 29.68
N LEU A 278 -0.91 -9.11 29.28
CA LEU A 278 -1.99 -8.54 30.10
C LEU A 278 -2.82 -9.62 30.82
N ASN A 279 -2.42 -10.90 30.80
CA ASN A 279 -3.13 -12.05 31.34
C ASN A 279 -4.54 -12.27 30.72
N ARG A 280 -4.77 -11.80 29.51
CA ARG A 280 -6.04 -11.95 28.76
C ARG A 280 -5.97 -13.19 27.84
N ASN A 281 -5.75 -14.36 28.44
CA ASN A 281 -5.41 -15.59 27.74
C ASN A 281 -6.49 -16.04 26.72
N GLN A 282 -7.78 -15.93 27.06
CA GLN A 282 -8.86 -16.36 26.17
C GLN A 282 -8.95 -15.50 24.89
N GLU A 283 -8.75 -14.19 25.04
CA GLU A 283 -8.77 -13.27 23.90
C GLU A 283 -7.50 -13.41 23.03
N ALA A 284 -6.37 -13.70 23.67
CA ALA A 284 -5.13 -14.02 22.95
C ALA A 284 -5.27 -15.32 22.14
N LYS A 285 -5.92 -16.34 22.70
CA LYS A 285 -6.22 -17.59 21.99
C LYS A 285 -7.05 -17.35 20.74
N GLN A 286 -8.09 -16.52 20.83
CA GLN A 286 -8.93 -16.15 19.67
C GLN A 286 -8.09 -15.45 18.60
N ASP A 287 -7.23 -14.52 18.98
CA ASP A 287 -6.35 -13.82 18.04
C ASP A 287 -5.36 -14.76 17.35
N LEU A 288 -4.79 -15.74 18.07
CA LEU A 288 -3.88 -16.72 17.45
C LEU A 288 -4.60 -17.61 16.43
N ILE A 289 -5.85 -17.96 16.67
CA ILE A 289 -6.68 -18.68 15.69
C ILE A 289 -6.90 -17.81 14.46
N LEU A 290 -7.33 -16.55 14.63
CA LEU A 290 -7.52 -15.60 13.52
C LEU A 290 -6.22 -15.33 12.76
N TYR A 291 -5.07 -15.32 13.44
CA TYR A 291 -3.76 -15.23 12.79
C TYR A 291 -3.55 -16.40 11.82
N LEU A 292 -3.78 -17.63 12.26
CA LEU A 292 -3.57 -18.82 11.43
C LEU A 292 -4.57 -18.90 10.27
N GLU A 293 -5.79 -18.41 10.45
CA GLU A 293 -6.81 -18.31 9.39
C GLU A 293 -6.43 -17.26 8.33
N ASN A 294 -5.99 -16.08 8.78
CA ASN A 294 -5.61 -14.97 7.91
C ASN A 294 -4.15 -15.03 7.42
N THR A 295 -3.40 -16.06 7.79
CA THR A 295 -2.02 -16.29 7.31
C THR A 295 -1.83 -17.77 6.98
N PRO A 296 -2.38 -18.25 5.85
CA PRO A 296 -2.34 -19.69 5.52
C PRO A 296 -0.93 -20.28 5.46
N ASN A 297 0.04 -19.45 5.02
CA ASN A 297 1.45 -19.83 4.85
C ASN A 297 2.34 -19.36 6.01
N ALA A 298 1.78 -19.20 7.22
CA ALA A 298 2.54 -18.78 8.40
C ALA A 298 3.70 -19.77 8.68
N LYS A 299 4.93 -19.26 8.67
CA LYS A 299 6.15 -20.06 8.90
C LYS A 299 6.26 -20.57 10.34
N ASP A 300 5.62 -19.90 11.28
CA ASP A 300 5.58 -20.21 12.71
C ASP A 300 4.28 -20.93 13.13
N ARG A 301 3.58 -21.56 12.18
CA ARG A 301 2.30 -22.26 12.43
C ARG A 301 2.41 -23.30 13.53
N GLU A 302 3.49 -24.08 13.54
CA GLU A 302 3.70 -25.13 14.55
C GLU A 302 3.86 -24.53 15.96
N ASP A 303 4.68 -23.50 16.11
CA ASP A 303 4.90 -22.81 17.39
C ASP A 303 3.61 -22.17 17.93
N ILE A 304 2.84 -21.56 17.03
CA ILE A 304 1.52 -20.98 17.38
C ILE A 304 0.54 -22.08 17.80
N THR A 305 0.53 -23.23 17.13
CA THR A 305 -0.34 -24.35 17.50
C THR A 305 0.04 -24.93 18.88
N GLN A 306 1.32 -25.03 19.20
CA GLN A 306 1.78 -25.44 20.52
C GLN A 306 1.35 -24.44 21.61
N THR A 307 1.47 -23.15 21.32
CA THR A 307 1.00 -22.08 22.22
C THR A 307 -0.50 -22.20 22.48
N LEU A 308 -1.32 -22.43 21.43
CA LEU A 308 -2.76 -22.63 21.56
C LEU A 308 -3.11 -23.82 22.45
N ASN A 309 -2.37 -24.92 22.33
CA ASN A 309 -2.58 -26.11 23.17
C ASN A 309 -2.26 -25.82 24.66
N SER A 310 -1.18 -25.06 24.92
CA SER A 310 -0.81 -24.68 26.27
C SER A 310 -1.81 -23.73 26.95
N LEU A 311 -2.50 -22.89 26.16
CA LEU A 311 -3.53 -21.97 26.65
C LEU A 311 -4.89 -22.66 26.87
N SER A 312 -5.01 -23.92 26.48
CA SER A 312 -6.26 -24.71 26.57
C SER A 312 -6.31 -25.56 27.82
N ASN A 313 -5.18 -25.71 28.52
CA ASN A 313 -5.01 -26.38 29.81
C ASN A 313 -5.01 -25.37 30.95
#